data_a6f0cebcdc3422d156b209d9bc4ae070
#
_entry.id   a6f0cebcdc3422d156b209d9bc4ae070
#
_cell.length_a   1.000
_cell.length_b   1.000
_cell.length_c   1.000
_cell.angle_alpha   90.00
_cell.angle_beta   90.00
_cell.angle_gamma   90.00
#
_symmetry.space_group_name_H-M   'P 1'
#
loop_
_entity.id
_entity.type
_entity.pdbx_description
1 polymer ?
#
loop_
_entity_poly.entity_id
_entity_poly.type
_entity_poly.pdbx_seq_one_letter_code
_entity_poly.pdbx_strand_id
1 'polypeptide(L)'
;MRRPPLPPSLPLPTGALVRRVLLVSAVLLGASFGAFRWWLAAGAPLEEARTVAVDVFVAVRIAYLLNCRALEKRHPGVPLRRGPWLLGGIAPTAGLQELLTYLPAMNTLFHTSPIGWEDWGFALAAGAVANVVVELDKWRERGRTRRGAAPA
;
A
#
# COMPACT_ATOMS: atom_id res chain seq x y z
N MET A 1 13.07 -29.63 -10.40
CA MET A 1 13.70 -29.79 -9.06
C MET A 1 12.65 -29.40 -8.03
N ARG A 2 12.14 -30.37 -7.27
CA ARG A 2 11.15 -30.17 -6.19
C ARG A 2 11.91 -29.66 -4.96
N ARG A 3 11.63 -28.44 -4.52
CA ARG A 3 12.14 -27.97 -3.22
C ARG A 3 11.49 -28.83 -2.13
N PRO A 4 12.24 -29.32 -1.14
CA PRO A 4 11.64 -30.03 -0.01
C PRO A 4 10.65 -29.11 0.71
N PRO A 5 9.54 -29.67 1.27
CA PRO A 5 8.59 -28.90 2.04
C PRO A 5 9.29 -28.23 3.22
N LEU A 6 8.96 -26.97 3.48
CA LEU A 6 9.47 -26.21 4.63
C LEU A 6 9.11 -26.96 5.93
N PRO A 7 10.07 -27.11 6.87
CA PRO A 7 9.79 -27.77 8.15
C PRO A 7 8.70 -27.02 8.92
N PRO A 8 7.76 -27.72 9.58
CA PRO A 8 6.64 -27.10 10.30
C PRO A 8 7.04 -26.34 11.57
N SER A 9 8.31 -26.29 11.91
CA SER A 9 8.86 -25.64 13.11
C SER A 9 9.34 -24.19 12.92
N LEU A 10 9.06 -23.57 11.75
CA LEU A 10 9.39 -22.14 11.58
C LEU A 10 8.46 -21.29 12.47
N PRO A 11 8.99 -20.55 13.47
CA PRO A 11 8.18 -19.72 14.32
C PRO A 11 7.51 -18.61 13.50
N LEU A 12 6.18 -18.65 13.44
CA LEU A 12 5.30 -17.59 12.96
C LEU A 12 4.93 -16.72 14.15
N PRO A 13 4.79 -15.44 14.04
CA PRO A 13 5.46 -14.39 13.30
C PRO A 13 6.62 -13.79 14.09
N THR A 14 7.75 -13.62 13.45
CA THR A 14 8.87 -12.88 14.04
C THR A 14 8.42 -11.46 14.40
N GLY A 15 8.84 -10.92 15.56
CA GLY A 15 8.48 -9.55 15.99
C GLY A 15 8.71 -8.47 14.94
N ALA A 16 9.68 -8.68 14.05
CA ALA A 16 9.91 -7.84 12.88
C ALA A 16 8.72 -7.80 11.89
N LEU A 17 8.03 -8.91 11.70
CA LEU A 17 6.86 -8.99 10.82
C LEU A 17 5.67 -8.26 11.45
N VAL A 18 5.42 -8.47 12.74
CA VAL A 18 4.36 -7.76 13.50
C VAL A 18 4.61 -6.25 13.46
N ARG A 19 5.84 -5.81 13.73
CA ARG A 19 6.21 -4.39 13.65
C ARG A 19 5.95 -3.82 12.26
N ARG A 20 6.30 -4.54 11.20
CA ARG A 20 6.07 -4.10 9.81
C ARG A 20 4.57 -3.98 9.50
N VAL A 21 3.76 -4.94 9.93
CA VAL A 21 2.31 -4.89 9.74
C VAL A 21 1.75 -3.66 10.46
N LEU A 22 2.13 -3.42 11.72
CA LEU A 22 1.70 -2.26 12.48
C LEU A 22 2.11 -0.94 11.82
N LEU A 23 3.35 -0.84 11.33
CA LEU A 23 3.85 0.33 10.64
C LEU A 23 3.04 0.62 9.37
N VAL A 24 2.84 -0.39 8.52
CA VAL A 24 2.08 -0.22 7.27
C VAL A 24 0.63 0.14 7.56
N SER A 25 0.01 -0.48 8.57
CA SER A 25 -1.35 -0.15 9.00
C SER A 25 -1.45 1.29 9.52
N ALA A 26 -0.47 1.74 10.30
CA ALA A 26 -0.43 3.11 10.81
C ALA A 26 -0.24 4.13 9.69
N VAL A 27 0.62 3.85 8.71
CA VAL A 27 0.81 4.69 7.51
C VAL A 27 -0.47 4.78 6.69
N LEU A 28 -1.14 3.63 6.46
CA LEU A 28 -2.39 3.53 5.73
C LEU A 28 -3.50 4.36 6.39
N LEU A 29 -3.69 4.15 7.69
CA LEU A 29 -4.68 4.87 8.49
C LEU A 29 -4.37 6.37 8.55
N GLY A 30 -3.11 6.72 8.81
CA GLY A 30 -2.68 8.11 8.91
C GLY A 30 -2.82 8.86 7.58
N ALA A 31 -2.46 8.25 6.46
CA ALA A 31 -2.61 8.86 5.14
C ALA A 31 -4.08 9.08 4.77
N SER A 32 -4.91 8.05 4.93
CA SER A 32 -6.34 8.11 4.59
C SER A 32 -7.11 9.07 5.48
N PHE A 33 -6.90 8.99 6.80
CA PHE A 33 -7.56 9.89 7.75
C PHE A 33 -7.03 11.33 7.65
N GLY A 34 -5.73 11.49 7.41
CA GLY A 34 -5.11 12.78 7.16
C GLY A 34 -5.69 13.46 5.92
N ALA A 35 -5.84 12.73 4.82
CA ALA A 35 -6.49 13.22 3.62
C ALA A 35 -7.93 13.66 3.89
N PHE A 36 -8.70 12.82 4.56
CA PHE A 36 -10.09 13.14 4.97
C PHE A 36 -10.19 14.44 5.75
N ARG A 37 -9.36 14.59 6.78
CA ARG A 37 -9.32 15.80 7.62
C ARG A 37 -8.87 17.03 6.85
N TRP A 38 -7.92 16.86 5.95
CA TRP A 38 -7.41 17.95 5.12
C TRP A 38 -8.50 18.50 4.19
N TRP A 39 -9.24 17.63 3.46
CA TRP A 39 -10.32 18.03 2.57
C TRP A 39 -11.46 18.71 3.33
N LEU A 40 -11.87 18.20 4.47
CA LEU A 40 -12.87 18.86 5.33
C LEU A 40 -12.39 20.23 5.81
N ALA A 41 -11.14 20.37 6.19
CA ALA A 41 -10.57 21.64 6.62
C ALA A 41 -10.46 22.66 5.46
N ALA A 42 -10.29 22.18 4.23
CA ALA A 42 -10.28 22.98 3.01
C ALA A 42 -11.70 23.41 2.58
N GLY A 43 -12.77 22.96 3.27
CA GLY A 43 -14.15 23.28 2.98
C GLY A 43 -14.82 22.39 1.94
N ALA A 44 -14.19 21.27 1.58
CA ALA A 44 -14.80 20.31 0.66
C ALA A 44 -16.02 19.61 1.27
N PRO A 45 -17.03 19.22 0.46
CA PRO A 45 -18.18 18.45 0.90
C PRO A 45 -17.74 17.12 1.56
N LEU A 46 -18.52 16.66 2.52
CA LEU A 46 -18.25 15.41 3.24
C LEU A 46 -18.12 14.20 2.30
N GLU A 47 -18.92 14.18 1.24
CA GLU A 47 -18.94 13.10 0.24
C GLU A 47 -17.63 13.04 -0.57
N GLU A 48 -17.11 14.20 -0.96
CA GLU A 48 -15.82 14.32 -1.64
C GLU A 48 -14.67 13.91 -0.73
N ALA A 49 -14.63 14.41 0.51
CA ALA A 49 -13.62 14.04 1.48
C ALA A 49 -13.59 12.52 1.77
N ARG A 50 -14.75 11.86 1.76
CA ARG A 50 -14.86 10.39 1.89
C ARG A 50 -14.26 9.69 0.68
N THR A 51 -14.59 10.14 -0.53
CA THR A 51 -14.06 9.56 -1.77
C THR A 51 -12.54 9.66 -1.81
N VAL A 52 -11.98 10.84 -1.57
CA VAL A 52 -10.52 11.05 -1.54
C VAL A 52 -9.85 10.17 -0.49
N ALA A 53 -10.43 10.02 0.69
CA ALA A 53 -9.88 9.15 1.73
C ALA A 53 -9.81 7.68 1.30
N VAL A 54 -10.83 7.18 0.60
CA VAL A 54 -10.85 5.81 0.07
C VAL A 54 -9.85 5.67 -1.07
N ASP A 55 -9.74 6.64 -1.96
CA ASP A 55 -8.78 6.63 -3.06
C ASP A 55 -7.34 6.64 -2.57
N VAL A 56 -7.03 7.46 -1.56
CA VAL A 56 -5.72 7.46 -0.88
C VAL A 56 -5.44 6.09 -0.25
N PHE A 57 -6.42 5.49 0.42
CA PHE A 57 -6.28 4.16 1.01
C PHE A 57 -5.92 3.11 -0.05
N VAL A 58 -6.61 3.10 -1.19
CA VAL A 58 -6.37 2.16 -2.28
C VAL A 58 -5.03 2.44 -2.95
N ALA A 59 -4.68 3.71 -3.20
CA ALA A 59 -3.41 4.10 -3.79
C ALA A 59 -2.21 3.66 -2.93
N VAL A 60 -2.26 3.90 -1.61
CA VAL A 60 -1.22 3.44 -0.66
C VAL A 60 -1.10 1.92 -0.67
N ARG A 61 -2.22 1.20 -0.72
CA ARG A 61 -2.24 -0.27 -0.77
C ARG A 61 -1.62 -0.81 -2.06
N ILE A 62 -1.95 -0.22 -3.21
CA ILE A 62 -1.35 -0.59 -4.51
C ILE A 62 0.15 -0.29 -4.49
N ALA A 63 0.55 0.89 -4.01
CA ALA A 63 1.97 1.25 -3.89
C ALA A 63 2.74 0.27 -3.00
N TYR A 64 2.16 -0.17 -1.88
CA TYR A 64 2.76 -1.17 -1.02
C TYR A 64 2.90 -2.55 -1.70
N LEU A 65 1.91 -2.99 -2.45
CA LEU A 65 1.98 -4.23 -3.23
C LEU A 65 3.10 -4.18 -4.27
N LEU A 66 3.24 -3.06 -4.97
CA LEU A 66 4.32 -2.84 -5.93
C LEU A 66 5.70 -2.84 -5.26
N ASN A 67 5.80 -2.25 -4.06
CA ASN A 67 7.01 -2.24 -3.26
C ASN A 67 7.40 -3.66 -2.78
N CYS A 68 6.44 -4.48 -2.36
CA CYS A 68 6.70 -5.87 -2.00
C CYS A 68 7.27 -6.66 -3.19
N ARG A 69 6.76 -6.44 -4.39
CA ARG A 69 7.28 -7.06 -5.62
C ARG A 69 8.70 -6.61 -5.99
N ALA A 70 9.02 -5.33 -5.77
CA ALA A 70 10.35 -4.81 -6.04
C ALA A 70 11.43 -5.49 -5.18
N LEU A 71 11.05 -6.02 -4.00
CA LEU A 71 11.94 -6.77 -3.12
C LEU A 71 12.24 -8.19 -3.62
N GLU A 72 11.27 -8.86 -4.24
CA GLU A 72 11.48 -10.19 -4.85
C GLU A 72 12.46 -10.14 -6.02
N LYS A 73 12.58 -8.99 -6.70
CA LYS A 73 13.53 -8.77 -7.81
C LYS A 73 15.00 -8.82 -7.38
N ARG A 74 15.31 -8.78 -6.09
CA ARG A 74 16.69 -8.80 -5.59
C ARG A 74 17.34 -10.18 -5.60
N HIS A 75 16.60 -11.25 -5.94
CA HIS A 75 17.19 -12.54 -6.26
C HIS A 75 17.54 -12.56 -7.75
N PRO A 76 18.87 -12.61 -8.11
CA PRO A 76 19.29 -12.73 -9.49
C PRO A 76 18.76 -14.05 -10.06
N GLY A 77 17.85 -13.98 -11.04
CA GLY A 77 17.29 -15.16 -11.71
C GLY A 77 15.77 -15.23 -11.82
N VAL A 78 15.01 -14.30 -11.24
CA VAL A 78 13.55 -14.29 -11.40
C VAL A 78 13.15 -13.23 -12.43
N PRO A 79 12.75 -13.63 -13.67
CA PRO A 79 12.37 -12.67 -14.69
C PRO A 79 11.07 -11.92 -14.31
N LEU A 80 11.03 -10.64 -14.65
CA LEU A 80 9.90 -9.72 -14.45
C LEU A 80 8.56 -10.28 -14.94
N ARG A 81 8.60 -11.23 -15.86
CA ARG A 81 7.48 -11.86 -16.55
C ARG A 81 6.70 -12.89 -15.74
N ARG A 82 7.20 -13.31 -14.56
CA ARG A 82 6.58 -14.37 -13.73
C ARG A 82 5.52 -13.91 -12.73
N GLY A 83 4.98 -12.72 -12.86
CA GLY A 83 3.93 -12.23 -11.95
C GLY A 83 2.71 -11.62 -12.62
N PRO A 84 2.05 -12.26 -13.62
CA PRO A 84 0.80 -11.74 -14.17
C PRO A 84 -0.31 -11.68 -13.11
N TRP A 85 -0.23 -12.54 -12.10
CA TRP A 85 -1.17 -12.59 -10.97
C TRP A 85 -1.23 -11.31 -10.14
N LEU A 86 -0.10 -10.58 -9.99
CA LEU A 86 -0.10 -9.31 -9.27
C LEU A 86 -0.83 -8.22 -10.07
N LEU A 87 -0.58 -8.14 -11.37
CA LEU A 87 -1.31 -7.24 -12.25
C LEU A 87 -2.78 -7.64 -12.33
N GLY A 88 -3.06 -8.97 -12.33
CA GLY A 88 -4.41 -9.53 -12.22
C GLY A 88 -5.12 -9.19 -10.90
N GLY A 89 -4.40 -8.84 -9.84
CA GLY A 89 -4.97 -8.33 -8.58
C GLY A 89 -5.11 -6.80 -8.55
N ILE A 90 -4.11 -6.08 -9.08
CA ILE A 90 -4.11 -4.61 -9.09
C ILE A 90 -5.15 -4.06 -10.07
N ALA A 91 -5.24 -4.61 -11.28
CA ALA A 91 -6.14 -4.10 -12.30
C ALA A 91 -7.63 -4.16 -11.90
N PRO A 92 -8.18 -5.28 -11.38
CA PRO A 92 -9.55 -5.28 -10.90
C PRO A 92 -9.74 -4.40 -9.65
N THR A 93 -8.74 -4.28 -8.77
CA THR A 93 -8.84 -3.37 -7.62
C THR A 93 -8.94 -1.91 -8.08
N ALA A 94 -8.11 -1.48 -9.03
CA ALA A 94 -8.20 -0.16 -9.62
C ALA A 94 -9.52 0.05 -10.38
N GLY A 95 -9.95 -0.93 -11.17
CA GLY A 95 -11.21 -0.86 -11.90
C GLY A 95 -12.43 -0.79 -10.99
N LEU A 96 -12.45 -1.53 -9.88
CA LEU A 96 -13.51 -1.43 -8.86
C LEU A 96 -13.49 -0.07 -8.15
N GLN A 97 -12.32 0.51 -7.94
CA GLN A 97 -12.20 1.85 -7.36
C GLN A 97 -12.76 2.92 -8.31
N GLU A 98 -12.42 2.86 -9.59
CA GLU A 98 -13.01 3.74 -10.61
C GLU A 98 -14.54 3.61 -10.65
N LEU A 99 -15.02 2.36 -10.61
CA LEU A 99 -16.46 2.08 -10.59
C LEU A 99 -17.14 2.68 -9.35
N LEU A 100 -16.52 2.57 -8.18
CA LEU A 100 -17.01 3.14 -6.92
C LEU A 100 -17.02 4.68 -6.98
N THR A 101 -16.01 5.28 -7.59
CA THR A 101 -15.85 6.74 -7.66
C THR A 101 -16.81 7.38 -8.66
N TYR A 102 -17.06 6.75 -9.81
CA TYR A 102 -17.80 7.38 -10.91
C TYR A 102 -19.17 6.78 -11.20
N LEU A 103 -19.51 5.59 -10.68
CA LEU A 103 -20.82 4.99 -10.93
C LEU A 103 -21.90 5.66 -10.04
N PRO A 104 -22.96 6.29 -10.61
CA PRO A 104 -23.98 7.00 -9.85
C PRO A 104 -24.68 6.13 -8.79
N ALA A 105 -24.89 4.85 -9.07
CA ALA A 105 -25.47 3.90 -8.13
C ALA A 105 -24.59 3.69 -6.89
N MET A 106 -23.27 3.65 -7.07
CA MET A 106 -22.31 3.53 -5.98
C MET A 106 -22.23 4.82 -5.18
N ASN A 107 -22.22 5.97 -5.86
CA ASN A 107 -22.22 7.27 -5.20
C ASN A 107 -23.46 7.46 -4.29
N THR A 108 -24.62 7.01 -4.75
CA THR A 108 -25.85 7.05 -3.93
C THR A 108 -25.79 6.10 -2.74
N LEU A 109 -25.24 4.90 -2.93
CA LEU A 109 -25.17 3.86 -1.91
C LEU A 109 -24.13 4.19 -0.81
N PHE A 110 -22.95 4.69 -1.21
CA PHE A 110 -21.85 4.96 -0.30
C PHE A 110 -21.74 6.43 0.12
N HIS A 111 -22.64 7.29 -0.36
CA HIS A 111 -22.59 8.73 -0.15
C HIS A 111 -21.21 9.30 -0.49
N THR A 112 -20.78 9.00 -1.71
CA THR A 112 -19.53 9.48 -2.31
C THR A 112 -19.86 10.42 -3.46
N SER A 113 -18.89 11.24 -3.86
CA SER A 113 -19.00 12.11 -5.04
C SER A 113 -17.85 11.84 -6.02
N PRO A 114 -18.06 12.02 -7.33
CA PRO A 114 -16.97 11.96 -8.28
C PRO A 114 -15.93 13.04 -7.96
N ILE A 115 -14.65 12.68 -8.06
CA ILE A 115 -13.52 13.54 -7.75
C ILE A 115 -12.82 14.01 -9.01
N GLY A 116 -12.09 15.13 -8.89
CA GLY A 116 -11.31 15.70 -9.97
C GLY A 116 -9.97 15.00 -10.19
N TRP A 117 -9.32 15.31 -11.30
CA TRP A 117 -7.98 14.79 -11.61
C TRP A 117 -6.91 15.26 -10.61
N GLU A 118 -7.12 16.41 -9.94
CA GLU A 118 -6.23 16.95 -8.90
C GLU A 118 -6.23 16.05 -7.66
N ASP A 119 -7.38 15.52 -7.28
CA ASP A 119 -7.54 14.61 -6.15
C ASP A 119 -6.85 13.27 -6.41
N TRP A 120 -6.91 12.79 -7.66
CA TRP A 120 -6.14 11.62 -8.10
C TRP A 120 -4.64 11.87 -7.98
N GLY A 121 -4.17 13.07 -8.37
CA GLY A 121 -2.78 13.47 -8.19
C GLY A 121 -2.34 13.40 -6.71
N PHE A 122 -3.21 13.86 -5.81
CA PHE A 122 -2.97 13.79 -4.37
C PHE A 122 -2.96 12.34 -3.85
N ALA A 123 -3.90 11.51 -4.27
CA ALA A 123 -3.95 10.11 -3.88
C ALA A 123 -2.69 9.34 -4.31
N LEU A 124 -2.23 9.56 -5.53
CA LEU A 124 -0.98 8.97 -6.04
C LEU A 124 0.26 9.49 -5.29
N ALA A 125 0.31 10.79 -4.99
CA ALA A 125 1.39 11.38 -4.20
C ALA A 125 1.43 10.79 -2.78
N ALA A 126 0.28 10.65 -2.12
CA ALA A 126 0.17 10.00 -0.82
C ALA A 126 0.65 8.54 -0.86
N GLY A 127 0.31 7.80 -1.92
CA GLY A 127 0.81 6.45 -2.17
C GLY A 127 2.33 6.40 -2.33
N ALA A 128 2.91 7.36 -3.06
CA ALA A 128 4.35 7.46 -3.24
C ALA A 128 5.08 7.79 -1.93
N VAL A 129 4.57 8.74 -1.15
CA VAL A 129 5.11 9.09 0.18
C VAL A 129 5.06 7.90 1.12
N ALA A 130 3.94 7.20 1.19
CA ALA A 130 3.80 5.99 2.00
C ALA A 130 4.83 4.92 1.60
N ASN A 131 5.08 4.77 0.30
CA ASN A 131 6.08 3.85 -0.23
C ASN A 131 7.50 4.22 0.24
N VAL A 132 7.86 5.51 0.19
CA VAL A 132 9.15 6.02 0.68
C VAL A 132 9.31 5.75 2.18
N VAL A 133 8.28 5.98 2.99
CA VAL A 133 8.32 5.71 4.44
C VAL A 133 8.60 4.23 4.73
N VAL A 134 7.92 3.33 4.03
CA VAL A 134 8.14 1.88 4.17
C VAL A 134 9.55 1.49 3.72
N GLU A 135 10.06 2.08 2.65
CA GLU A 135 11.42 1.80 2.13
C GLU A 135 12.50 2.27 3.10
N LEU A 136 12.33 3.45 3.72
CA LEU A 136 13.22 3.97 4.75
C LEU A 136 13.26 3.06 5.99
N ASP A 137 12.11 2.55 6.43
CA ASP A 137 12.08 1.60 7.55
C ASP A 137 12.85 0.31 7.23
N LYS A 138 12.66 -0.23 6.03
CA LYS A 138 13.41 -1.40 5.54
C LYS A 138 14.92 -1.14 5.51
N TRP A 139 15.33 0.05 5.09
CA TRP A 139 16.74 0.43 5.03
C TRP A 139 17.35 0.51 6.44
N ARG A 140 16.62 1.09 7.40
CA ARG A 140 17.04 1.15 8.81
C ARG A 140 17.18 -0.24 9.43
N GLU A 141 16.28 -1.15 9.14
CA GLU A 141 16.38 -2.54 9.63
C GLU A 141 17.62 -3.24 9.10
N ARG A 142 17.93 -3.09 7.81
CA ARG A 142 19.13 -3.68 7.21
C ARG A 142 20.42 -3.15 7.83
N GLY A 143 20.45 -1.88 8.20
CA GLY A 143 21.58 -1.27 8.90
C GLY A 143 21.80 -1.84 10.31
N ARG A 144 20.71 -2.17 11.01
CA ARG A 144 20.75 -2.76 12.35
C ARG A 144 21.25 -4.20 12.35
N THR A 145 20.76 -5.03 11.42
CA THR A 145 21.19 -6.43 11.30
C THR A 145 22.65 -6.55 10.88
N ARG A 146 23.18 -5.64 10.06
CA ARG A 146 24.59 -5.60 9.71
C ARG A 146 25.52 -5.21 10.87
N ARG A 147 25.07 -4.33 11.76
CA ARG A 147 25.85 -3.92 12.94
C ARG A 147 25.86 -4.98 14.06
N GLY A 148 24.80 -5.78 14.17
CA GLY A 148 24.75 -6.89 15.13
C GLY A 148 25.47 -8.16 14.69
N ALA A 149 25.92 -8.26 13.44
CA ALA A 149 26.64 -9.39 12.87
C ALA A 149 28.17 -9.15 12.73
N ALA A 150 28.70 -8.05 13.31
CA ALA A 150 30.16 -7.84 13.38
C ALA A 150 30.72 -8.79 14.44
N PRO A 151 31.64 -9.73 14.11
CA PRO A 151 32.27 -10.59 15.09
C PRO A 151 33.20 -9.78 15.99
N ALA A 152 33.16 -10.10 17.28
CA ALA A 152 34.13 -9.63 18.27
C ALA A 152 35.48 -10.29 18.04
#